data_b07bcb42f3ab8aa7cdfc6a9d61232bc4
#
_entry.id   b07bcb42f3ab8aa7cdfc6a9d61232bc4
#
_cell.length_a   1.000
_cell.length_b   1.000
_cell.length_c   1.000
_cell.angle_alpha   90.00
_cell.angle_beta   90.00
_cell.angle_gamma   90.00
#
_symmetry.space_group_name_H-M   'P 1'
#
loop_
_entity.id
_entity.type
_entity.pdbx_description
1 polymer ?
#
loop_
_entity_poly.entity_id
_entity_poly.type
_entity_poly.pdbx_seq_one_letter_code
_entity_poly.pdbx_strand_id
1 'polypeptide(L)'
;MTPPSAEWKARRAARAALDKRAGDLVVLDVQRVSSVTDYFLVCSGKSTTHLQTITEAIRAELKDEGVRLLHAEGVAESGWILLDYGDVLMHVFLEATRTYYALERLWGDAPRVPLDGA
;
A
#
# COMPACT_ATOMS: atom_id res chain seq x y z
N MET A 1 -2.17 -19.06 -18.43
CA MET A 1 -1.53 -17.86 -17.88
C MET A 1 -1.72 -17.80 -16.38
N THR A 2 -0.64 -17.62 -15.64
CA THR A 2 -0.69 -17.59 -14.18
C THR A 2 -1.11 -16.21 -13.71
N PRO A 3 -2.08 -16.10 -12.78
CA PRO A 3 -2.43 -14.79 -12.22
C PRO A 3 -1.25 -14.17 -11.50
N PRO A 4 -1.17 -12.83 -11.41
CA PRO A 4 -0.10 -12.17 -10.67
C PRO A 4 -0.10 -12.59 -9.20
N SER A 5 1.08 -12.81 -8.64
CA SER A 5 1.20 -13.14 -7.22
C SER A 5 0.93 -11.91 -6.36
N ALA A 6 0.60 -12.14 -5.10
CA ALA A 6 0.42 -11.05 -4.14
C ALA A 6 1.68 -10.21 -4.01
N GLU A 7 2.84 -10.85 -3.93
CA GLU A 7 4.11 -10.14 -3.84
C GLU A 7 4.35 -9.27 -5.06
N TRP A 8 4.07 -9.78 -6.26
CA TRP A 8 4.20 -9.01 -7.50
C TRP A 8 3.32 -7.76 -7.47
N LYS A 9 2.06 -7.91 -7.04
CA LYS A 9 1.13 -6.77 -6.92
C LYS A 9 1.67 -5.73 -5.95
N ALA A 10 2.15 -6.17 -4.79
CA ALA A 10 2.70 -5.28 -3.79
C ALA A 10 3.92 -4.52 -4.30
N ARG A 11 4.81 -5.19 -5.02
CA ARG A 11 6.00 -4.56 -5.59
C ARG A 11 5.65 -3.56 -6.68
N ARG A 12 4.67 -3.87 -7.53
CA ARG A 12 4.22 -2.93 -8.58
C ARG A 12 3.60 -1.69 -7.96
N ALA A 13 2.75 -1.88 -6.95
CA ALA A 13 2.14 -0.76 -6.24
C ALA A 13 3.20 0.09 -5.54
N ALA A 14 4.18 -0.55 -4.93
CA ALA A 14 5.27 0.17 -4.26
C ALA A 14 6.04 1.04 -5.25
N ARG A 15 6.35 0.51 -6.43
CA ARG A 15 7.05 1.27 -7.47
C ARG A 15 6.23 2.49 -7.90
N ALA A 16 4.93 2.29 -8.15
CA ALA A 16 4.07 3.39 -8.56
C ALA A 16 4.00 4.48 -7.47
N ALA A 17 3.90 4.07 -6.21
CA ALA A 17 3.88 5.01 -5.09
C ALA A 17 5.20 5.77 -4.97
N LEU A 18 6.32 5.08 -5.11
CA LEU A 18 7.65 5.70 -5.02
C LEU A 18 7.90 6.67 -6.16
N ASP A 19 7.36 6.40 -7.34
CA ASP A 19 7.43 7.33 -8.47
C ASP A 19 6.75 8.66 -8.14
N LYS A 20 5.80 8.64 -7.22
CA LYS A 20 5.11 9.84 -6.74
C LYS A 20 5.64 10.30 -5.40
N ARG A 21 6.84 9.85 -5.02
CA ARG A 21 7.56 10.26 -3.82
C ARG A 21 6.83 9.94 -2.52
N ALA A 22 6.15 8.80 -2.48
CA ALA A 22 5.56 8.32 -1.23
C ALA A 22 6.64 8.17 -0.17
N GLY A 23 6.34 8.59 1.05
CA GLY A 23 7.29 8.54 2.15
C GLY A 23 7.15 7.27 2.97
N ASP A 24 8.24 6.87 3.61
CA ASP A 24 8.29 5.76 4.57
C ASP A 24 7.54 4.52 4.08
N LEU A 25 7.76 4.17 2.82
CA LEU A 25 7.06 3.04 2.22
C LEU A 25 7.67 1.72 2.69
N VAL A 26 6.81 0.84 3.17
CA VAL A 26 7.18 -0.52 3.54
C VAL A 26 6.18 -1.50 2.95
N VAL A 27 6.66 -2.67 2.58
CA VAL A 27 5.83 -3.81 2.23
C VAL A 27 6.11 -4.88 3.26
N LEU A 28 5.06 -5.38 3.90
CA LEU A 28 5.16 -6.36 4.97
C LEU A 28 4.53 -7.67 4.54
N ASP A 29 5.25 -8.77 4.78
CA ASP A 29 4.71 -10.11 4.60
C ASP A 29 3.96 -10.47 5.87
N VAL A 30 2.63 -10.52 5.78
CA VAL A 30 1.78 -10.78 6.94
C VAL A 30 1.07 -12.14 6.85
N GLN A 31 1.55 -13.02 5.97
CA GLN A 31 0.92 -14.33 5.76
C GLN A 31 0.80 -15.15 7.04
N ARG A 32 1.75 -15.01 7.95
CA ARG A 32 1.76 -15.78 9.20
C ARG A 32 0.90 -15.15 10.29
N VAL A 33 0.61 -13.86 10.20
CA VAL A 33 -0.10 -13.16 11.28
C VAL A 33 -1.49 -12.68 10.87
N SER A 34 -1.83 -12.77 9.60
CA SER A 34 -3.13 -12.34 9.09
C SER A 34 -3.82 -13.47 8.34
N SER A 35 -5.10 -13.66 8.63
CA SER A 35 -5.95 -14.57 7.86
C SER A 35 -6.70 -13.87 6.74
N VAL A 36 -6.56 -12.53 6.64
CA VAL A 36 -7.34 -11.70 5.71
C VAL A 36 -6.57 -11.39 4.44
N THR A 37 -5.27 -11.19 4.56
CA THR A 37 -4.44 -10.80 3.43
C THR A 37 -3.03 -11.34 3.60
N ASP A 38 -2.26 -11.35 2.50
CA ASP A 38 -0.90 -11.87 2.49
C ASP A 38 0.15 -10.79 2.70
N TYR A 39 -0.12 -9.58 2.21
CA TYR A 39 0.83 -8.47 2.29
C TYR A 39 0.14 -7.18 2.64
N PHE A 40 0.84 -6.34 3.40
CA PHE A 40 0.47 -4.94 3.59
C PHE A 40 1.47 -4.06 2.86
N LEU A 41 0.98 -3.03 2.19
CA LEU A 41 1.79 -1.92 1.74
C LEU A 41 1.39 -0.72 2.58
N VAL A 42 2.34 -0.02 3.18
CA VAL A 42 2.08 1.17 3.99
C VAL A 42 2.99 2.29 3.52
N CYS A 43 2.43 3.43 3.24
CA CYS A 43 3.21 4.60 2.85
C CYS A 43 2.50 5.88 3.26
N SER A 44 3.19 7.00 3.12
CA SER A 44 2.68 8.30 3.54
C SER A 44 2.82 9.35 2.46
N GLY A 45 1.92 10.33 2.51
CA GLY A 45 1.99 11.53 1.70
C GLY A 45 2.04 12.77 2.59
N LYS A 46 2.52 13.88 2.02
CA LYS A 46 2.73 15.12 2.77
C LYS A 46 1.49 16.01 2.81
N SER A 47 0.55 15.81 1.90
CA SER A 47 -0.65 16.62 1.79
C SER A 47 -1.78 15.77 1.25
N THR A 48 -3.01 16.28 1.30
CA THR A 48 -4.16 15.57 0.75
C THR A 48 -4.01 15.38 -0.76
N THR A 49 -3.49 16.37 -1.46
CA THR A 49 -3.22 16.27 -2.90
C THR A 49 -2.17 15.19 -3.18
N HIS A 50 -1.11 15.14 -2.37
CA HIS A 50 -0.08 14.13 -2.52
C HIS A 50 -0.65 12.72 -2.27
N LEU A 51 -1.52 12.59 -1.27
CA LEU A 51 -2.18 11.34 -0.96
C LEU A 51 -3.01 10.84 -2.15
N GLN A 52 -3.77 11.74 -2.76
CA GLN A 52 -4.57 11.42 -3.94
C GLN A 52 -3.67 11.00 -5.10
N THR A 53 -2.57 11.71 -5.32
CA THR A 53 -1.64 11.41 -6.41
C THR A 53 -1.04 10.01 -6.25
N ILE A 54 -0.61 9.67 -5.03
CA ILE A 54 -0.07 8.34 -4.74
C ILE A 54 -1.13 7.26 -5.00
N THR A 55 -2.32 7.47 -4.47
CA THR A 55 -3.42 6.52 -4.59
C THR A 55 -3.81 6.28 -6.05
N GLU A 56 -3.93 7.36 -6.82
CA GLU A 56 -4.26 7.26 -8.23
C GLU A 56 -3.18 6.55 -9.03
N ALA A 57 -1.91 6.79 -8.70
CA ALA A 57 -0.80 6.13 -9.37
C ALA A 57 -0.83 4.62 -9.13
N ILE A 58 -1.08 4.20 -7.90
CA ILE A 58 -1.20 2.77 -7.57
C ILE A 58 -2.35 2.14 -8.35
N ARG A 59 -3.51 2.80 -8.33
CA ARG A 59 -4.70 2.27 -9.00
C ARG A 59 -4.51 2.16 -10.51
N ALA A 60 -3.90 3.17 -11.11
CA ALA A 60 -3.65 3.17 -12.55
C ALA A 60 -2.68 2.05 -12.94
N GLU A 61 -1.60 1.89 -12.17
CA GLU A 61 -0.59 0.86 -12.46
C GLU A 61 -1.21 -0.53 -12.41
N LEU A 62 -1.96 -0.83 -11.37
CA LEU A 62 -2.55 -2.16 -11.23
C LEU A 62 -3.68 -2.40 -12.21
N LYS A 63 -4.45 -1.38 -12.54
CA LYS A 63 -5.49 -1.50 -13.56
C LYS A 63 -4.89 -1.82 -14.93
N ASP A 64 -3.79 -1.16 -15.29
CA ASP A 64 -3.09 -1.43 -16.55
C ASP A 64 -2.58 -2.87 -16.62
N GLU A 65 -2.28 -3.46 -15.48
CA GLU A 65 -1.82 -4.84 -15.39
C GLU A 65 -2.98 -5.84 -15.24
N GLY A 66 -4.21 -5.38 -15.33
CA GLY A 66 -5.38 -6.23 -15.24
C GLY A 66 -5.76 -6.65 -13.82
N VAL A 67 -5.19 -6.00 -12.81
CA VAL A 67 -5.49 -6.33 -11.41
C VAL A 67 -6.71 -5.55 -10.95
N ARG A 68 -7.69 -6.26 -10.40
CA ARG A 68 -8.95 -5.66 -9.98
C ARG A 68 -8.89 -5.17 -8.54
N LEU A 69 -9.30 -3.92 -8.34
CA LEU A 69 -9.52 -3.37 -7.00
C LEU A 69 -10.84 -3.91 -6.47
N LEU A 70 -10.82 -4.55 -5.31
CA LEU A 70 -12.03 -5.13 -4.72
C LEU A 70 -12.82 -4.11 -3.91
N HIS A 71 -12.11 -3.25 -3.16
CA HIS A 71 -12.76 -2.29 -2.28
C HIS A 71 -11.80 -1.15 -1.98
N ALA A 72 -12.34 0.06 -1.83
CA ALA A 72 -11.56 1.22 -1.42
C ALA A 72 -12.32 1.93 -0.32
N GLU A 73 -11.63 2.36 0.73
CA GLU A 73 -12.23 3.09 1.84
C GLU A 73 -11.41 4.33 2.13
N GLY A 74 -12.11 5.33 2.68
CA GLY A 74 -11.48 6.57 3.10
C GLY A 74 -11.35 7.58 1.97
N VAL A 75 -11.06 8.79 2.37
CA VAL A 75 -10.81 9.90 1.43
C VAL A 75 -9.56 10.61 1.89
N ALA A 76 -8.93 11.35 0.97
CA ALA A 76 -7.68 12.04 1.27
C ALA A 76 -7.79 12.98 2.47
N GLU A 77 -8.93 13.65 2.61
CA GLU A 77 -9.19 14.60 3.69
C GLU A 77 -9.18 13.95 5.08
N SER A 78 -9.51 12.65 5.14
CA SER A 78 -9.46 11.91 6.41
C SER A 78 -8.04 11.54 6.82
N GLY A 79 -7.09 11.65 5.90
CA GLY A 79 -5.69 11.31 6.16
C GLY A 79 -5.38 9.82 6.04
N TRP A 80 -6.32 9.02 5.55
CA TRP A 80 -6.12 7.58 5.40
C TRP A 80 -6.97 7.06 4.25
N ILE A 81 -6.32 6.39 3.31
CA ILE A 81 -7.00 5.70 2.22
C ILE A 81 -6.56 4.25 2.26
N LEU A 82 -7.53 3.34 2.19
CA LEU A 82 -7.29 1.91 2.14
C LEU A 82 -7.68 1.39 0.76
N LEU A 83 -6.77 0.67 0.12
CA LEU A 83 -7.04 -0.03 -1.14
C LEU A 83 -6.94 -1.53 -0.90
N ASP A 84 -8.04 -2.23 -1.10
CA ASP A 84 -8.14 -3.67 -0.87
C ASP A 84 -8.11 -4.42 -2.20
N TYR A 85 -7.02 -5.13 -2.44
CA TYR A 85 -6.86 -5.98 -3.61
C TYR A 85 -6.98 -7.46 -3.27
N GLY A 86 -7.50 -7.76 -2.08
CA GLY A 86 -7.72 -9.13 -1.63
C GLY A 86 -6.50 -9.69 -0.89
N ASP A 87 -5.50 -10.06 -1.65
CA ASP A 87 -4.25 -10.59 -1.08
C ASP A 87 -3.23 -9.50 -0.72
N VAL A 88 -3.51 -8.26 -1.05
CA VAL A 88 -2.69 -7.11 -0.65
C VAL A 88 -3.61 -6.00 -0.16
N LEU A 89 -3.38 -5.51 1.05
CA LEU A 89 -4.04 -4.32 1.57
C LEU A 89 -3.03 -3.18 1.57
N MET A 90 -3.43 -2.06 1.00
CA MET A 90 -2.55 -0.91 0.85
C MET A 90 -3.09 0.24 1.67
N HIS A 91 -2.25 0.73 2.59
CA HIS A 91 -2.58 1.83 3.49
C HIS A 91 -1.78 3.05 3.09
N VAL A 92 -2.47 4.11 2.70
CA VAL A 92 -1.84 5.37 2.31
C VAL A 92 -2.28 6.43 3.30
N PHE A 93 -1.33 6.99 4.05
CA PHE A 93 -1.61 7.93 5.14
C PHE A 93 -1.01 9.30 4.90
N LEU A 94 -1.62 10.32 5.48
CA LEU A 94 -0.88 11.57 5.72
C LEU A 94 0.17 11.28 6.79
N GLU A 95 1.33 11.92 6.71
CA GLU A 95 2.42 11.69 7.66
C GLU A 95 1.95 11.85 9.12
N ALA A 96 1.18 12.90 9.40
CA ALA A 96 0.67 13.15 10.75
C ALA A 96 -0.27 12.04 11.23
N THR A 97 -1.12 11.55 10.36
CA THR A 97 -2.07 10.47 10.69
C THR A 97 -1.33 9.17 10.99
N ARG A 98 -0.32 8.86 10.18
CA ARG A 98 0.48 7.65 10.37
C ARG A 98 1.20 7.67 11.71
N THR A 99 1.78 8.81 12.08
CA THR A 99 2.45 8.98 13.36
C THR A 99 1.48 8.77 14.51
N TYR A 100 0.27 9.33 14.40
CA TYR A 100 -0.75 9.22 15.43
C TYR A 100 -1.14 7.77 15.69
N TYR A 101 -1.37 6.99 14.63
CA TYR A 101 -1.80 5.60 14.79
C TYR A 101 -0.66 4.64 15.08
N ALA A 102 0.56 4.99 14.72
CA ALA A 102 1.74 4.14 14.90
C ALA A 102 1.50 2.71 14.40
N LEU A 103 0.90 2.59 13.23
CA LEU A 103 0.40 1.32 12.71
C LEU A 103 1.50 0.27 12.53
N GLU A 104 2.73 0.69 12.29
CA GLU A 104 3.85 -0.23 12.16
C GLU A 104 4.02 -1.12 13.39
N ARG A 105 3.59 -0.65 14.55
CA ARG A 105 3.69 -1.43 15.79
C ARG A 105 2.72 -2.61 15.81
N LEU A 106 1.62 -2.52 15.07
CA LEU A 106 0.64 -3.59 15.00
C LEU A 106 1.19 -4.81 14.27
N TRP A 107 2.15 -4.60 13.40
CA TRP A 107 2.75 -5.66 12.60
C TRP A 107 4.27 -5.71 12.79
N GLY A 108 4.76 -5.27 13.94
CA GLY A 108 6.19 -5.06 14.16
C GLY A 108 7.08 -6.23 13.87
N ASP A 109 6.57 -7.45 14.05
CA ASP A 109 7.33 -8.67 13.81
C ASP A 109 7.18 -9.20 12.39
N ALA A 110 6.34 -8.59 11.56
CA ALA A 110 6.15 -9.07 10.21
C ALA A 110 7.41 -8.76 9.36
N PRO A 111 7.89 -9.74 8.60
CA PRO A 111 9.06 -9.51 7.73
C PRO A 111 8.78 -8.43 6.69
N ARG A 112 9.77 -7.59 6.45
CA ARG A 112 9.70 -6.60 5.38
C ARG A 112 10.16 -7.23 4.07
N VAL A 113 9.44 -6.91 3.01
CA VAL A 113 9.82 -7.37 1.67
C VAL A 113 10.84 -6.38 1.11
N PRO A 114 12.04 -6.82 0.72
CA PRO A 114 13.01 -5.91 0.10
C PRO A 114 12.48 -5.36 -1.22
N LEU A 115 12.70 -4.08 -1.45
CA LEU A 115 12.26 -3.40 -2.67
C LEU A 115 13.49 -3.06 -3.52
N ASP A 116 13.92 -4.02 -4.30
CA ASP A 116 15.11 -3.87 -5.14
C ASP A 116 14.91 -2.77 -6.18
N GLY A 117 15.88 -1.89 -6.29
CA GLY A 117 15.85 -0.83 -7.28
C GLY A 117 14.82 0.25 -7.04
N ALA A 118 14.21 0.25 -5.88
CA ALA A 118 13.18 1.22 -5.54
C ALA A 118 13.73 2.40 -4.76
#